data_c76df5cb164664509eb133f3b761b9bf
#
_entry.id   c76df5cb164664509eb133f3b761b9bf
#
_cell.length_a   1.000
_cell.length_b   1.000
_cell.length_c   1.000
_cell.angle_alpha   90.00
_cell.angle_beta   90.00
_cell.angle_gamma   90.00
#
_symmetry.space_group_name_H-M   'P 1'
#
loop_
_entity.id
_entity.type
_entity.pdbx_description
1 polymer ?
#
loop_
_entity_poly.entity_id
_entity_poly.type
_entity_poly.pdbx_seq_one_letter_code
_entity_poly.pdbx_strand_id
1 'polypeptide(L)'
;SFVGNNKDYHLNAGAGLAYAVSKKVHLKFNTIYRHNYKNNGFVSYAPDIIPHFQHNLSVAINFGGKDTDKDGVYDRHDDCPSVAGLPEFNGCPDNDGDGIENSKDACPDSPGLLEFNGCPDSDGDGVADPNDACPDVAGLAKFKGCPDSDGDGIEDSKDACPNAAGPRKYNGCPDSDGDGIADPQDKCPNEVGPADNAGCPNPTAEAIEKLNELGAVVQFEFNKSNLRDDAVELLLSVYQIMSKYGNTNFSIEGHTDSSGPKTFNKKLSLERAEKVKSHLVDKGVDGNRLSTAGFGEDNPKESNASRKGRIANRRVEFKVCLLYTSPSPRDRVQ
;
A
#
# COMPACT_ATOMS: atom_id res chain seq x y z
N SER A 1 -88.59 -0.44 28.89
CA SER A 1 -87.81 -1.28 29.81
C SER A 1 -86.44 -0.68 30.04
N PHE A 2 -86.29 -0.06 31.23
CA PHE A 2 -85.02 0.38 31.71
C PHE A 2 -84.36 -0.76 32.48
N VAL A 3 -83.27 -1.30 31.96
CA VAL A 3 -82.41 -2.20 32.68
C VAL A 3 -81.44 -1.36 33.52
N GLY A 4 -81.72 -1.24 34.84
CA GLY A 4 -80.83 -0.57 35.77
C GLY A 4 -79.55 -1.36 35.97
N ASN A 5 -78.42 -0.79 35.60
CA ASN A 5 -77.12 -1.29 35.97
C ASN A 5 -76.86 -1.03 37.47
N ASN A 6 -77.15 -2.02 38.33
CA ASN A 6 -76.74 -2.03 39.74
C ASN A 6 -75.22 -2.24 39.79
N LYS A 7 -74.47 -1.19 40.06
CA LYS A 7 -73.06 -1.32 40.35
C LYS A 7 -72.91 -1.51 41.88
N ASP A 8 -72.57 -2.75 42.29
CA ASP A 8 -72.17 -3.03 43.67
C ASP A 8 -70.72 -2.63 43.84
N TYR A 9 -70.45 -1.84 44.83
CA TYR A 9 -69.07 -1.42 45.18
C TYR A 9 -68.60 -2.32 46.38
N HIS A 10 -67.40 -2.86 46.22
CA HIS A 10 -66.79 -3.66 47.29
C HIS A 10 -65.52 -2.96 47.78
N LEU A 11 -65.44 -2.72 49.06
CA LEU A 11 -64.17 -2.29 49.66
C LEU A 11 -63.54 -3.56 50.31
N ASN A 12 -62.36 -3.87 49.88
CA ASN A 12 -61.55 -4.97 50.44
C ASN A 12 -60.31 -4.38 51.08
N ALA A 13 -60.12 -4.53 52.35
CA ALA A 13 -58.90 -4.14 53.06
C ALA A 13 -58.37 -5.38 53.75
N GLY A 14 -57.10 -5.69 53.62
CA GLY A 14 -56.52 -6.89 54.20
C GLY A 14 -55.05 -6.74 54.50
N ALA A 15 -54.59 -7.55 55.39
CA ALA A 15 -53.19 -7.73 55.76
C ALA A 15 -52.84 -9.24 55.73
N GLY A 16 -51.61 -9.50 55.34
CA GLY A 16 -51.11 -10.87 55.20
C GLY A 16 -49.71 -11.04 55.80
N LEU A 17 -49.46 -12.21 56.34
CA LEU A 17 -48.16 -12.65 56.80
C LEU A 17 -47.72 -13.84 55.94
N ALA A 18 -46.46 -13.82 55.51
CA ALA A 18 -45.83 -14.94 54.81
C ALA A 18 -44.67 -15.46 55.68
N TYR A 19 -44.69 -16.73 55.96
CA TYR A 19 -43.66 -17.44 56.73
C TYR A 19 -42.98 -18.45 55.80
N ALA A 20 -41.63 -18.30 55.57
CA ALA A 20 -40.87 -19.27 54.84
C ALA A 20 -40.57 -20.50 55.73
N VAL A 21 -41.17 -21.62 55.42
CA VAL A 21 -40.87 -22.90 56.01
C VAL A 21 -39.57 -23.49 55.45
N SER A 22 -39.34 -23.29 54.21
CA SER A 22 -38.09 -23.64 53.50
C SER A 22 -37.86 -22.71 52.29
N LYS A 23 -36.73 -22.83 51.62
CA LYS A 23 -36.48 -22.07 50.36
C LYS A 23 -37.55 -22.27 49.28
N LYS A 24 -38.29 -23.38 49.34
CA LYS A 24 -39.30 -23.74 48.33
C LYS A 24 -40.74 -23.67 48.84
N VAL A 25 -40.99 -23.59 50.17
CA VAL A 25 -42.33 -23.66 50.71
C VAL A 25 -42.60 -22.46 51.63
N HIS A 26 -43.65 -21.75 51.35
CA HIS A 26 -44.09 -20.58 52.05
C HIS A 26 -45.54 -20.79 52.50
N LEU A 27 -45.83 -20.59 53.85
CA LEU A 27 -47.17 -20.48 54.38
C LEU A 27 -47.57 -19.00 54.30
N LYS A 28 -48.72 -18.73 53.69
CA LYS A 28 -49.26 -17.37 53.60
C LYS A 28 -50.61 -17.38 54.35
N PHE A 29 -50.74 -16.49 55.30
CA PHE A 29 -51.99 -16.21 55.97
C PHE A 29 -52.44 -14.81 55.65
N ASN A 30 -53.63 -14.70 55.05
CA ASN A 30 -54.20 -13.42 54.63
C ASN A 30 -55.56 -13.25 55.31
N THR A 31 -55.81 -12.11 55.94
CA THR A 31 -57.10 -11.69 56.46
C THR A 31 -57.58 -10.52 55.62
N ILE A 32 -58.73 -10.66 55.01
CA ILE A 32 -59.34 -9.65 54.15
C ILE A 32 -60.67 -9.29 54.76
N TYR A 33 -60.84 -8.02 55.11
CA TYR A 33 -62.17 -7.48 55.51
C TYR A 33 -62.87 -7.11 54.20
N ARG A 34 -64.06 -7.67 53.99
CA ARG A 34 -64.94 -7.35 52.88
C ARG A 34 -66.12 -6.55 53.33
N HIS A 35 -66.31 -5.40 52.81
CA HIS A 35 -67.47 -4.57 53.01
C HIS A 35 -68.12 -4.26 51.69
N ASN A 36 -69.44 -4.65 51.58
CA ASN A 36 -70.20 -4.43 50.39
C ASN A 36 -71.08 -3.23 50.53
N TYR A 37 -70.94 -2.23 49.66
CA TYR A 37 -71.84 -1.06 49.59
C TYR A 37 -72.87 -1.28 48.51
N LYS A 38 -74.14 -1.39 48.85
CA LYS A 38 -75.21 -1.24 47.88
C LYS A 38 -75.58 0.24 47.75
N ASN A 39 -75.54 0.72 46.53
CA ASN A 39 -76.01 2.05 46.24
C ASN A 39 -77.54 1.98 46.01
N ASN A 40 -78.34 2.06 47.15
CA ASN A 40 -79.76 2.04 47.04
C ASN A 40 -80.32 3.47 47.09
N GLY A 41 -80.66 3.96 45.95
CA GLY A 41 -81.82 4.83 45.88
C GLY A 41 -83.05 3.97 45.98
N PHE A 42 -83.77 4.08 47.15
CA PHE A 42 -85.04 3.45 47.47
C PHE A 42 -85.07 1.97 47.87
N VAL A 43 -85.67 1.81 48.99
CA VAL A 43 -85.95 0.66 49.84
C VAL A 43 -86.40 -0.56 49.06
N SER A 44 -85.71 -1.71 49.28
CA SER A 44 -86.31 -3.06 49.17
C SER A 44 -85.47 -4.02 49.99
N TYR A 45 -86.10 -4.84 50.83
CA TYR A 45 -85.50 -5.83 51.69
C TYR A 45 -84.71 -6.86 50.87
N ALA A 46 -83.43 -6.74 50.89
CA ALA A 46 -82.52 -7.84 50.51
C ALA A 46 -81.75 -8.23 51.78
N PRO A 47 -81.48 -9.50 52.01
CA PRO A 47 -80.72 -9.91 53.19
C PRO A 47 -79.38 -9.22 53.21
N ASP A 48 -79.11 -8.52 54.31
CA ASP A 48 -77.90 -7.75 54.51
C ASP A 48 -76.67 -8.65 54.25
N ILE A 49 -75.91 -8.30 53.32
CA ILE A 49 -74.57 -8.91 53.18
C ILE A 49 -73.73 -8.35 54.30
N ILE A 50 -73.65 -9.09 55.40
CA ILE A 50 -72.97 -8.68 56.62
C ILE A 50 -71.47 -8.50 56.26
N PRO A 51 -70.86 -7.40 56.62
CA PRO A 51 -69.39 -7.25 56.51
C PRO A 51 -68.72 -8.38 57.22
N HIS A 52 -67.81 -9.04 56.57
CA HIS A 52 -67.12 -10.21 57.13
C HIS A 52 -65.65 -10.20 56.89
N PHE A 53 -64.93 -10.87 57.78
CA PHE A 53 -63.54 -11.19 57.62
C PHE A 53 -63.43 -12.52 56.87
N GLN A 54 -62.63 -12.54 55.84
CA GLN A 54 -62.22 -13.74 55.10
C GLN A 54 -60.75 -14.03 55.47
N HIS A 55 -60.54 -15.19 56.07
CA HIS A 55 -59.21 -15.68 56.39
C HIS A 55 -58.81 -16.75 55.42
N ASN A 56 -57.64 -16.53 54.73
CA ASN A 56 -57.11 -17.48 53.78
C ASN A 56 -55.77 -17.99 54.31
N LEU A 57 -55.66 -19.26 54.41
CA LEU A 57 -54.39 -19.96 54.64
C LEU A 57 -54.00 -20.61 53.32
N SER A 58 -52.84 -20.30 52.80
CA SER A 58 -52.33 -20.87 51.54
C SER A 58 -50.92 -21.34 51.69
N VAL A 59 -50.59 -22.40 50.98
CA VAL A 59 -49.24 -22.93 50.87
C VAL A 59 -48.75 -22.54 49.44
N ALA A 60 -47.71 -21.76 49.38
CA ALA A 60 -47.04 -21.47 48.12
C ALA A 60 -45.81 -22.37 47.99
N ILE A 61 -45.78 -23.19 46.96
CA ILE A 61 -44.65 -24.06 46.67
C ILE A 61 -43.98 -23.53 45.42
N ASN A 62 -42.73 -23.15 45.57
CA ASN A 62 -41.92 -22.72 44.42
C ASN A 62 -41.32 -23.95 43.74
N PHE A 63 -41.86 -24.30 42.60
CA PHE A 63 -41.30 -25.34 41.72
C PHE A 63 -40.23 -24.69 40.83
N GLY A 64 -39.07 -24.35 41.43
CA GLY A 64 -37.89 -23.90 40.68
C GLY A 64 -36.96 -25.09 40.43
N GLY A 65 -36.34 -25.15 39.27
CA GLY A 65 -35.22 -26.04 39.00
C GLY A 65 -33.97 -25.64 39.80
N LYS A 66 -32.90 -26.40 39.69
CA LYS A 66 -31.57 -25.99 40.10
C LYS A 66 -31.09 -24.96 39.08
N ASP A 67 -30.45 -23.90 39.52
CA ASP A 67 -29.80 -22.87 38.78
C ASP A 67 -28.40 -22.74 39.36
N THR A 68 -27.39 -23.28 38.64
CA THR A 68 -26.06 -23.51 39.23
C THR A 68 -25.20 -22.24 39.19
N ASP A 69 -25.25 -21.47 38.14
CA ASP A 69 -24.47 -20.25 37.91
C ASP A 69 -25.22 -18.97 38.27
N LYS A 70 -26.57 -19.10 38.47
CA LYS A 70 -27.47 -18.03 38.95
C LYS A 70 -27.72 -16.92 37.94
N ASP A 71 -27.77 -17.25 36.67
CA ASP A 71 -28.13 -16.35 35.61
C ASP A 71 -29.62 -16.15 35.37
N GLY A 72 -30.45 -17.00 36.05
CA GLY A 72 -31.90 -16.95 35.99
C GLY A 72 -32.51 -18.02 35.07
N VAL A 73 -31.71 -18.75 34.35
CA VAL A 73 -32.07 -19.91 33.53
C VAL A 73 -31.83 -21.18 34.35
N TYR A 74 -32.83 -22.07 34.46
CA TYR A 74 -32.65 -23.29 35.23
C TYR A 74 -31.82 -24.32 34.46
N ASP A 75 -30.94 -25.08 35.17
CA ASP A 75 -30.01 -26.08 34.58
C ASP A 75 -30.64 -27.00 33.53
N ARG A 76 -31.94 -27.28 33.62
CA ARG A 76 -32.65 -28.14 32.67
C ARG A 76 -33.00 -27.45 31.34
N HIS A 77 -32.93 -26.15 31.31
CA HIS A 77 -33.22 -25.28 30.13
C HIS A 77 -32.03 -24.43 29.80
N ASP A 78 -30.90 -24.71 30.39
CA ASP A 78 -29.65 -23.99 30.28
C ASP A 78 -28.65 -24.85 29.52
N ASP A 79 -28.23 -24.34 28.39
CA ASP A 79 -27.23 -25.00 27.52
C ASP A 79 -25.81 -24.85 28.12
N CYS A 80 -25.60 -23.87 29.04
CA CYS A 80 -24.34 -23.58 29.71
C CYS A 80 -24.43 -23.57 31.24
N PRO A 81 -24.92 -24.63 31.93
CA PRO A 81 -25.38 -24.62 33.33
C PRO A 81 -24.33 -24.24 34.39
N SER A 82 -23.11 -23.96 34.02
CA SER A 82 -22.00 -23.60 34.92
C SER A 82 -21.35 -22.25 34.60
N VAL A 83 -21.83 -21.58 33.56
CA VAL A 83 -21.30 -20.30 33.10
C VAL A 83 -22.46 -19.36 32.81
N ALA A 84 -22.66 -18.39 33.69
CA ALA A 84 -23.79 -17.46 33.62
C ALA A 84 -23.82 -16.73 32.24
N GLY A 85 -25.03 -16.75 31.67
CA GLY A 85 -25.25 -16.15 30.36
C GLY A 85 -26.59 -15.46 30.20
N LEU A 86 -27.07 -15.35 28.98
CA LEU A 86 -28.28 -14.62 28.65
C LEU A 86 -29.47 -15.57 28.42
N PRO A 87 -30.66 -15.23 28.86
CA PRO A 87 -31.87 -16.06 28.64
C PRO A 87 -32.20 -16.26 27.13
N GLU A 88 -31.81 -15.31 26.30
CA GLU A 88 -32.01 -15.37 24.85
C GLU A 88 -31.12 -16.42 24.16
N PHE A 89 -29.98 -16.77 24.77
CA PHE A 89 -29.08 -17.84 24.37
C PHE A 89 -29.19 -19.09 25.25
N ASN A 90 -30.37 -19.33 25.89
CA ASN A 90 -30.63 -20.44 26.79
C ASN A 90 -29.58 -20.55 27.90
N GLY A 91 -29.14 -19.43 28.49
CA GLY A 91 -28.15 -19.41 29.58
C GLY A 91 -26.68 -19.41 29.11
N CYS A 92 -26.40 -19.39 27.83
CA CYS A 92 -25.03 -19.26 27.36
C CYS A 92 -24.58 -17.79 27.28
N PRO A 93 -23.29 -17.50 27.52
CA PRO A 93 -22.77 -16.15 27.46
C PRO A 93 -22.60 -15.63 26.02
N ASP A 94 -22.67 -14.32 25.91
CA ASP A 94 -22.27 -13.49 24.79
C ASP A 94 -21.37 -12.38 25.41
N ASN A 95 -20.06 -12.51 25.25
CA ASN A 95 -19.11 -11.68 25.97
C ASN A 95 -18.98 -10.27 25.45
N ASP A 96 -19.05 -10.11 24.15
CA ASP A 96 -18.85 -8.83 23.47
C ASP A 96 -20.17 -8.13 23.10
N GLY A 97 -21.29 -8.88 23.18
CA GLY A 97 -22.63 -8.32 23.02
C GLY A 97 -23.05 -8.09 21.59
N ASP A 98 -22.49 -8.82 20.63
CA ASP A 98 -22.81 -8.69 19.22
C ASP A 98 -24.08 -9.46 18.80
N GLY A 99 -24.64 -10.28 19.72
CA GLY A 99 -25.86 -11.06 19.49
C GLY A 99 -25.58 -12.50 19.05
N ILE A 100 -24.36 -12.96 19.15
CA ILE A 100 -23.94 -14.34 18.88
C ILE A 100 -23.40 -14.95 20.18
N GLU A 101 -23.90 -16.11 20.57
CA GLU A 101 -23.38 -16.79 21.77
C GLU A 101 -21.91 -17.22 21.54
N ASN A 102 -21.07 -17.14 22.56
CA ASN A 102 -19.64 -17.44 22.51
C ASN A 102 -19.31 -18.79 21.86
N SER A 103 -20.18 -19.79 21.98
CA SER A 103 -19.95 -21.13 21.41
C SER A 103 -20.10 -21.19 19.90
N LYS A 104 -20.77 -20.20 19.32
CA LYS A 104 -21.02 -20.05 17.88
C LYS A 104 -20.27 -18.87 17.27
N ASP A 105 -19.58 -18.12 18.11
CA ASP A 105 -18.81 -16.97 17.77
C ASP A 105 -17.34 -17.36 17.53
N ALA A 106 -16.81 -16.98 16.39
CA ALA A 106 -15.41 -17.19 16.06
C ALA A 106 -14.48 -16.15 16.74
N CYS A 107 -15.06 -15.00 17.19
CA CYS A 107 -14.35 -13.91 17.87
C CYS A 107 -15.06 -13.47 19.15
N PRO A 108 -15.22 -14.33 20.17
CA PRO A 108 -16.13 -14.14 21.31
C PRO A 108 -15.85 -12.94 22.22
N ASP A 109 -14.76 -12.23 22.01
CA ASP A 109 -14.35 -11.05 22.78
C ASP A 109 -14.25 -9.78 21.92
N SER A 110 -14.68 -9.85 20.65
CA SER A 110 -14.55 -8.74 19.68
C SER A 110 -15.80 -8.68 18.81
N PRO A 111 -16.73 -7.74 19.07
CA PRO A 111 -18.03 -7.72 18.41
C PRO A 111 -17.91 -7.59 16.91
N GLY A 112 -18.66 -8.44 16.19
CA GLY A 112 -18.60 -8.51 14.75
C GLY A 112 -19.96 -8.79 14.08
N LEU A 113 -19.92 -9.20 12.84
CA LEU A 113 -21.12 -9.43 12.05
C LEU A 113 -21.44 -10.92 11.95
N LEU A 114 -22.72 -11.25 11.92
CA LEU A 114 -23.18 -12.63 11.75
C LEU A 114 -22.63 -13.30 10.48
N GLU A 115 -22.46 -12.52 9.41
CA GLU A 115 -21.90 -13.02 8.14
C GLU A 115 -20.43 -13.46 8.25
N PHE A 116 -19.71 -12.94 9.25
CA PHE A 116 -18.32 -13.30 9.58
C PHE A 116 -18.24 -14.18 10.83
N ASN A 117 -19.37 -14.82 11.23
CA ASN A 117 -19.48 -15.66 12.43
C ASN A 117 -19.01 -14.92 13.70
N GLY A 118 -19.40 -13.65 13.88
CA GLY A 118 -19.07 -12.84 15.03
C GLY A 118 -17.71 -12.14 14.97
N CYS A 119 -16.96 -12.25 13.90
CA CYS A 119 -15.71 -11.51 13.77
C CYS A 119 -15.93 -10.12 13.15
N PRO A 120 -15.16 -9.11 13.61
CA PRO A 120 -15.16 -7.79 12.98
C PRO A 120 -14.55 -7.81 11.57
N ASP A 121 -14.91 -6.80 10.78
CA ASP A 121 -14.33 -6.41 9.51
C ASP A 121 -14.03 -4.91 9.64
N SER A 122 -12.79 -4.58 10.03
CA SER A 122 -12.43 -3.24 10.49
C SER A 122 -12.36 -2.19 9.40
N ASP A 123 -12.01 -2.57 8.18
CA ASP A 123 -11.91 -1.67 7.02
C ASP A 123 -13.09 -1.77 6.06
N GLY A 124 -13.95 -2.81 6.23
CA GLY A 124 -15.20 -2.98 5.49
C GLY A 124 -15.02 -3.51 4.08
N ASP A 125 -13.99 -4.27 3.80
CA ASP A 125 -13.70 -4.83 2.47
C ASP A 125 -14.37 -6.18 2.20
N GLY A 126 -14.99 -6.78 3.23
CA GLY A 126 -15.70 -8.05 3.16
C GLY A 126 -14.82 -9.26 3.53
N VAL A 127 -13.67 -9.03 4.13
CA VAL A 127 -12.81 -10.06 4.73
C VAL A 127 -12.71 -9.79 6.22
N ALA A 128 -13.14 -10.76 7.05
CA ALA A 128 -13.05 -10.58 8.50
C ALA A 128 -11.61 -10.49 8.99
N ASP A 129 -11.33 -9.63 9.97
CA ASP A 129 -10.00 -9.33 10.52
C ASP A 129 -9.10 -10.57 10.77
N PRO A 130 -9.60 -11.70 11.35
CA PRO A 130 -8.77 -12.88 11.54
C PRO A 130 -8.29 -13.57 10.25
N ASN A 131 -8.96 -13.28 9.12
CA ASN A 131 -8.65 -13.83 7.79
C ASN A 131 -8.03 -12.78 6.88
N ASP A 132 -7.97 -11.54 7.36
CA ASP A 132 -7.43 -10.40 6.64
C ASP A 132 -5.93 -10.22 6.90
N ALA A 133 -5.16 -10.12 5.86
CA ALA A 133 -3.73 -9.83 5.96
C ALA A 133 -3.44 -8.32 6.11
N CYS A 134 -4.44 -7.47 5.82
CA CYS A 134 -4.37 -6.01 5.88
C CYS A 134 -5.61 -5.41 6.60
N PRO A 135 -5.92 -5.76 7.88
CA PRO A 135 -7.20 -5.48 8.51
C PRO A 135 -7.60 -4.01 8.67
N ASP A 136 -6.69 -3.08 8.42
CA ASP A 136 -6.90 -1.64 8.53
C ASP A 136 -6.94 -0.94 7.15
N VAL A 137 -6.79 -1.69 6.06
CA VAL A 137 -6.67 -1.11 4.70
C VAL A 137 -7.43 -1.96 3.71
N ALA A 138 -8.63 -1.52 3.35
CA ALA A 138 -9.54 -2.22 2.46
C ALA A 138 -8.89 -2.64 1.13
N GLY A 139 -9.05 -3.92 0.78
CA GLY A 139 -8.43 -4.47 -0.41
C GLY A 139 -9.30 -5.52 -1.10
N LEU A 140 -8.69 -6.56 -1.58
CA LEU A 140 -9.36 -7.57 -2.38
C LEU A 140 -9.32 -8.94 -1.71
N ALA A 141 -10.43 -9.64 -1.66
CA ALA A 141 -10.52 -10.98 -1.09
C ALA A 141 -9.52 -11.98 -1.71
N LYS A 142 -9.19 -11.83 -3.02
CA LYS A 142 -8.16 -12.64 -3.70
C LYS A 142 -6.76 -12.48 -3.12
N PHE A 143 -6.51 -11.35 -2.43
CA PHE A 143 -5.27 -11.04 -1.73
C PHE A 143 -5.45 -11.04 -0.21
N LYS A 144 -6.52 -11.71 0.28
CA LYS A 144 -6.86 -11.80 1.69
C LYS A 144 -6.97 -10.40 2.32
N GLY A 145 -7.76 -9.53 1.71
CA GLY A 145 -8.01 -8.18 2.20
C GLY A 145 -6.92 -7.15 1.87
N CYS A 146 -5.80 -7.52 1.25
CA CYS A 146 -4.79 -6.53 0.88
C CYS A 146 -5.10 -5.80 -0.43
N PRO A 147 -4.74 -4.52 -0.55
CA PRO A 147 -4.97 -3.72 -1.74
C PRO A 147 -4.08 -4.10 -2.94
N ASP A 148 -4.56 -3.74 -4.12
CA ASP A 148 -3.89 -3.79 -5.43
C ASP A 148 -4.28 -2.45 -6.10
N SER A 149 -3.47 -1.42 -5.81
CA SER A 149 -3.84 -0.02 -6.06
C SER A 149 -3.89 0.34 -7.54
N ASP A 150 -3.07 -0.27 -8.38
CA ASP A 150 -3.04 -0.04 -9.83
C ASP A 150 -3.78 -1.10 -10.65
N GLY A 151 -4.17 -2.23 -10.02
CA GLY A 151 -4.99 -3.26 -10.61
C GLY A 151 -4.26 -4.23 -11.54
N ASP A 152 -2.95 -4.35 -11.44
CA ASP A 152 -2.15 -5.23 -12.29
C ASP A 152 -2.18 -6.72 -11.88
N GLY A 153 -2.74 -7.01 -10.72
CA GLY A 153 -2.88 -8.36 -10.18
C GLY A 153 -1.74 -8.77 -9.25
N ILE A 154 -1.01 -7.81 -8.72
CA ILE A 154 -0.02 -7.97 -7.66
C ILE A 154 -0.48 -7.11 -6.47
N GLU A 155 -0.46 -7.64 -5.27
CA GLU A 155 -0.81 -6.85 -4.09
C GLU A 155 0.27 -5.81 -3.80
N ASP A 156 -0.10 -4.64 -3.30
CA ASP A 156 0.80 -3.49 -3.06
C ASP A 156 2.06 -3.86 -2.26
N SER A 157 1.93 -4.78 -1.29
CA SER A 157 3.04 -5.22 -0.44
C SER A 157 4.10 -6.05 -1.19
N LYS A 158 3.75 -6.59 -2.36
CA LYS A 158 4.62 -7.42 -3.22
C LYS A 158 4.95 -6.75 -4.54
N ASP A 159 4.39 -5.56 -4.74
CA ASP A 159 4.58 -4.75 -5.92
C ASP A 159 5.72 -3.75 -5.71
N ALA A 160 6.67 -3.72 -6.65
CA ALA A 160 7.74 -2.73 -6.64
C ALA A 160 7.27 -1.34 -7.11
N CYS A 161 6.11 -1.28 -7.81
CA CYS A 161 5.51 -0.07 -8.33
C CYS A 161 3.99 0.00 -8.06
N PRO A 162 3.53 0.06 -6.79
CA PRO A 162 2.14 -0.13 -6.40
C PRO A 162 1.13 0.86 -6.99
N ASN A 163 1.57 1.86 -7.72
CA ASN A 163 0.73 2.89 -8.34
C ASN A 163 0.91 2.98 -9.86
N ALA A 164 1.63 2.02 -10.47
CA ALA A 164 1.93 2.04 -11.88
C ALA A 164 1.97 0.61 -12.43
N ALA A 165 0.82 0.18 -12.95
CA ALA A 165 0.58 -1.19 -13.38
C ALA A 165 1.64 -1.74 -14.35
N GLY A 166 2.18 -2.91 -14.03
CA GLY A 166 3.18 -3.56 -14.83
C GLY A 166 3.16 -5.09 -14.73
N PRO A 167 3.91 -5.78 -15.58
CA PRO A 167 3.89 -7.22 -15.58
C PRO A 167 4.71 -7.84 -14.43
N ARG A 168 4.30 -9.03 -14.00
CA ARG A 168 5.01 -9.79 -12.94
C ARG A 168 6.49 -10.03 -13.19
N LYS A 169 6.91 -10.10 -14.47
CA LYS A 169 8.34 -10.24 -14.82
C LYS A 169 9.20 -9.09 -14.33
N TYR A 170 8.59 -7.94 -14.04
CA TYR A 170 9.24 -6.74 -13.53
C TYR A 170 8.74 -6.38 -12.12
N ASN A 171 8.17 -7.37 -11.40
CA ASN A 171 7.62 -7.18 -10.05
C ASN A 171 6.59 -6.06 -9.98
N GLY A 172 5.69 -5.96 -10.96
CA GLY A 172 4.65 -4.94 -11.01
C GLY A 172 5.05 -3.59 -11.63
N CYS A 173 6.31 -3.43 -12.02
CA CYS A 173 6.72 -2.19 -12.66
C CYS A 173 6.46 -2.20 -14.18
N PRO A 174 6.05 -1.06 -14.77
CA PRO A 174 5.94 -0.91 -16.21
C PRO A 174 7.31 -0.93 -16.92
N ASP A 175 7.28 -1.20 -18.21
CA ASP A 175 8.37 -1.07 -19.18
C ASP A 175 7.77 -0.25 -20.32
N SER A 176 7.92 1.08 -20.23
CA SER A 176 7.14 2.03 -21.03
C SER A 176 7.53 2.06 -22.51
N ASP A 177 8.79 1.81 -22.85
CA ASP A 177 9.27 1.77 -24.23
C ASP A 177 9.44 0.35 -24.79
N GLY A 178 9.36 -0.68 -23.93
CA GLY A 178 9.36 -2.07 -24.32
C GLY A 178 10.74 -2.64 -24.61
N ASP A 179 11.80 -2.06 -24.08
CA ASP A 179 13.18 -2.50 -24.32
C ASP A 179 13.63 -3.69 -23.46
N GLY A 180 12.81 -4.03 -22.47
CA GLY A 180 13.04 -5.16 -21.57
C GLY A 180 13.61 -4.76 -20.21
N ILE A 181 13.68 -3.48 -19.90
CA ILE A 181 14.10 -2.91 -18.61
C ILE A 181 12.89 -2.21 -18.01
N ALA A 182 12.60 -2.45 -16.74
CA ALA A 182 11.52 -1.76 -16.07
C ALA A 182 11.87 -0.29 -15.81
N ASP A 183 10.88 0.61 -15.90
CA ASP A 183 11.06 2.06 -15.78
C ASP A 183 11.90 2.50 -14.57
N PRO A 184 11.78 1.91 -13.36
CA PRO A 184 12.62 2.32 -12.23
C PRO A 184 14.11 1.97 -12.38
N GLN A 185 14.44 1.01 -13.26
CA GLN A 185 15.82 0.61 -13.55
C GLN A 185 16.32 1.20 -14.87
N ASP A 186 15.42 1.78 -15.64
CA ASP A 186 15.71 2.42 -16.92
C ASP A 186 16.03 3.90 -16.71
N LYS A 187 17.16 4.35 -17.25
CA LYS A 187 17.52 5.77 -17.24
C LYS A 187 16.83 6.58 -18.34
N CYS A 188 16.30 5.90 -19.34
CA CYS A 188 15.59 6.51 -20.47
C CYS A 188 14.24 5.83 -20.73
N PRO A 189 13.28 5.81 -19.76
CA PRO A 189 12.09 4.96 -19.78
C PRO A 189 11.13 5.16 -20.94
N ASN A 190 11.42 6.09 -21.86
CA ASN A 190 10.60 6.40 -23.03
C ASN A 190 11.39 6.30 -24.34
N GLU A 191 12.62 5.81 -24.29
CA GLU A 191 13.50 5.70 -25.46
C GLU A 191 14.23 4.36 -25.44
N VAL A 192 13.79 3.42 -26.27
CA VAL A 192 14.36 2.06 -26.38
C VAL A 192 15.89 2.06 -26.45
N GLY A 193 16.52 1.35 -25.52
CA GLY A 193 17.96 1.21 -25.48
C GLY A 193 18.44 -0.14 -24.94
N PRO A 194 19.73 -0.45 -25.07
CA PRO A 194 20.25 -1.73 -24.60
C PRO A 194 20.55 -1.70 -23.09
N ALA A 195 20.47 -2.86 -22.47
CA ALA A 195 20.72 -3.04 -21.03
C ALA A 195 22.15 -2.63 -20.60
N ASP A 196 23.15 -2.77 -21.47
CA ASP A 196 24.52 -2.35 -21.21
C ASP A 196 24.69 -0.82 -21.19
N ASN A 197 23.69 -0.08 -21.69
CA ASN A 197 23.58 1.38 -21.56
C ASN A 197 22.44 1.81 -20.64
N ALA A 198 22.00 0.90 -19.76
CA ALA A 198 20.95 1.15 -18.77
C ALA A 198 19.64 1.69 -19.39
N GLY A 199 19.19 1.08 -20.49
CA GLY A 199 17.98 1.43 -21.22
C GLY A 199 18.07 2.66 -22.12
N CYS A 200 19.21 3.36 -22.14
CA CYS A 200 19.35 4.51 -23.03
C CYS A 200 19.88 4.13 -24.43
N PRO A 201 19.41 4.81 -25.49
CA PRO A 201 19.91 4.55 -26.83
C PRO A 201 21.41 4.83 -26.94
N ASN A 202 22.12 3.99 -27.67
CA ASN A 202 23.51 4.25 -28.03
C ASN A 202 23.57 5.28 -29.16
N PRO A 203 24.65 6.11 -29.23
CA PRO A 203 24.86 7.01 -30.35
C PRO A 203 24.90 6.25 -31.66
N THR A 204 24.14 6.73 -32.65
CA THR A 204 24.15 6.15 -33.99
C THR A 204 25.48 6.40 -34.71
N ALA A 205 25.79 5.59 -35.73
CA ALA A 205 27.01 5.79 -36.55
C ALA A 205 27.08 7.20 -37.14
N GLU A 206 25.93 7.73 -37.60
CA GLU A 206 25.82 9.08 -38.13
C GLU A 206 26.11 10.16 -37.08
N ALA A 207 25.65 9.95 -35.85
CA ALA A 207 25.94 10.88 -34.74
C ALA A 207 27.44 10.90 -34.40
N ILE A 208 28.08 9.72 -34.38
CA ILE A 208 29.52 9.59 -34.15
C ILE A 208 30.32 10.23 -35.31
N GLU A 209 29.91 9.98 -36.56
CA GLU A 209 30.53 10.60 -37.72
C GLU A 209 30.40 12.12 -37.66
N LYS A 210 29.22 12.62 -37.29
CA LYS A 210 28.98 14.07 -37.14
C LYS A 210 29.82 14.70 -36.04
N LEU A 211 29.96 14.02 -34.89
CA LEU A 211 30.87 14.48 -33.85
C LEU A 211 32.31 14.58 -34.34
N ASN A 212 32.79 13.60 -35.12
CA ASN A 212 34.15 13.60 -35.67
C ASN A 212 34.35 14.63 -36.79
N GLU A 213 33.34 14.88 -37.63
CA GLU A 213 33.37 15.99 -38.57
C GLU A 213 33.54 17.34 -37.87
N LEU A 214 32.73 17.60 -36.82
CA LEU A 214 32.81 18.81 -36.01
C LEU A 214 34.16 18.92 -35.31
N GLY A 215 34.66 17.82 -34.72
CA GLY A 215 35.96 17.77 -34.06
C GLY A 215 37.13 18.05 -34.97
N ALA A 216 37.06 17.61 -36.25
CA ALA A 216 38.09 17.82 -37.24
C ALA A 216 38.26 19.29 -37.63
N VAL A 217 37.24 20.12 -37.48
CA VAL A 217 37.24 21.54 -37.78
C VAL A 217 37.41 22.46 -36.58
N VAL A 218 37.46 21.90 -35.36
CA VAL A 218 37.77 22.66 -34.13
C VAL A 218 39.19 23.25 -34.25
N GLN A 219 39.29 24.55 -34.28
CA GLN A 219 40.55 25.24 -34.43
C GLN A 219 41.03 25.87 -33.10
N PHE A 220 42.36 25.88 -32.97
CA PHE A 220 43.07 26.49 -31.85
C PHE A 220 43.99 27.62 -32.30
N GLU A 221 44.34 28.50 -31.42
CA GLU A 221 45.39 29.48 -31.69
C GLU A 221 46.72 28.77 -32.00
N PHE A 222 47.55 29.42 -32.81
CA PHE A 222 48.83 28.84 -33.19
C PHE A 222 49.72 28.48 -32.02
N ASN A 223 50.20 27.24 -31.97
CA ASN A 223 50.98 26.65 -30.87
C ASN A 223 50.36 26.79 -29.46
N LYS A 224 49.05 26.93 -29.37
CA LYS A 224 48.32 27.02 -28.09
C LYS A 224 47.16 26.03 -28.04
N SER A 225 46.61 25.89 -26.86
CA SER A 225 45.38 25.12 -26.59
C SER A 225 44.12 26.00 -26.48
N ASN A 226 44.24 27.33 -26.66
CA ASN A 226 43.10 28.23 -26.67
C ASN A 226 42.23 28.00 -27.90
N LEU A 227 40.93 27.84 -27.66
CA LEU A 227 39.93 27.74 -28.72
C LEU A 227 39.80 29.09 -29.44
N ARG A 228 39.59 29.06 -30.74
CA ARG A 228 39.20 30.24 -31.50
C ARG A 228 37.68 30.46 -31.38
N ASP A 229 37.23 31.66 -31.67
CA ASP A 229 35.83 32.05 -31.58
C ASP A 229 34.91 31.17 -32.43
N ASP A 230 35.34 30.80 -33.65
CA ASP A 230 34.64 29.91 -34.55
C ASP A 230 34.49 28.46 -34.00
N ALA A 231 35.41 28.02 -33.15
CA ALA A 231 35.33 26.72 -32.50
C ALA A 231 34.22 26.63 -31.43
N VAL A 232 33.84 27.78 -30.84
CA VAL A 232 32.79 27.83 -29.81
C VAL A 232 31.43 27.43 -30.37
N GLU A 233 31.06 27.88 -31.57
CA GLU A 233 29.80 27.49 -32.23
C GLU A 233 29.79 26.01 -32.61
N LEU A 234 30.93 25.48 -33.07
CA LEU A 234 31.09 24.07 -33.40
C LEU A 234 30.88 23.19 -32.14
N LEU A 235 31.47 23.60 -31.02
CA LEU A 235 31.33 22.89 -29.74
C LEU A 235 29.92 22.97 -29.18
N LEU A 236 29.13 23.98 -29.52
CA LEU A 236 27.70 24.01 -29.20
C LEU A 236 26.95 22.87 -29.91
N SER A 237 27.26 22.63 -31.17
CA SER A 237 26.68 21.52 -31.94
C SER A 237 27.13 20.16 -31.40
N VAL A 238 28.40 20.03 -30.94
CA VAL A 238 28.90 18.85 -30.25
C VAL A 238 28.12 18.62 -28.94
N TYR A 239 27.90 19.67 -28.14
CA TYR A 239 27.10 19.63 -26.92
C TYR A 239 25.67 19.11 -27.19
N GLN A 240 25.00 19.64 -28.24
CA GLN A 240 23.63 19.20 -28.57
C GLN A 240 23.56 17.70 -28.88
N ILE A 241 24.55 17.17 -29.63
CA ILE A 241 24.63 15.73 -29.90
C ILE A 241 24.88 14.94 -28.60
N MET A 242 25.87 15.36 -27.79
CA MET A 242 26.19 14.64 -26.52
C MET A 242 25.08 14.70 -25.51
N SER A 243 24.28 15.76 -25.53
CA SER A 243 23.11 15.92 -24.65
C SER A 243 21.99 14.95 -24.99
N LYS A 244 21.81 14.63 -26.28
CA LYS A 244 20.84 13.61 -26.69
C LYS A 244 21.19 12.21 -26.18
N TYR A 245 22.47 11.92 -25.98
CA TYR A 245 22.94 10.63 -25.48
C TYR A 245 23.48 10.77 -24.05
N GLY A 246 22.60 11.19 -23.14
CA GLY A 246 22.94 11.59 -21.78
C GLY A 246 23.67 10.55 -20.92
N ASN A 247 23.51 9.26 -21.23
CA ASN A 247 24.15 8.16 -20.49
C ASN A 247 25.42 7.60 -21.15
N THR A 248 25.81 8.14 -22.33
CA THR A 248 27.00 7.69 -23.06
C THR A 248 28.25 8.41 -22.59
N ASN A 249 29.34 7.67 -22.40
CA ASN A 249 30.66 8.22 -22.11
C ASN A 249 31.46 8.44 -23.38
N PHE A 250 32.21 9.54 -23.44
CA PHE A 250 33.02 9.92 -24.59
C PHE A 250 34.50 10.13 -24.24
N SER A 251 35.37 9.70 -25.09
CA SER A 251 36.79 10.08 -25.09
C SER A 251 37.03 11.21 -26.09
N ILE A 252 37.65 12.28 -25.64
CA ILE A 252 38.09 13.42 -26.44
C ILE A 252 39.57 13.24 -26.76
N GLU A 253 39.89 12.95 -27.99
CA GLU A 253 41.25 12.64 -28.43
C GLU A 253 41.86 13.79 -29.22
N GLY A 254 42.95 14.34 -28.72
CA GLY A 254 43.69 15.41 -29.42
C GLY A 254 44.82 14.88 -30.26
N HIS A 255 44.99 15.47 -31.48
CA HIS A 255 46.02 15.12 -32.43
C HIS A 255 46.74 16.36 -32.94
N THR A 256 48.00 16.19 -33.38
CA THR A 256 48.81 17.24 -34.03
C THR A 256 49.34 16.74 -35.36
N ASP A 257 49.87 17.64 -36.15
CA ASP A 257 50.76 17.27 -37.21
C ASP A 257 52.18 16.99 -36.67
N SER A 258 53.11 16.59 -37.55
CA SER A 258 54.50 16.28 -37.18
C SER A 258 55.42 17.51 -37.11
N SER A 259 54.85 18.70 -36.99
CA SER A 259 55.66 19.93 -36.85
C SER A 259 56.05 20.13 -35.39
N GLY A 260 57.38 20.09 -35.13
CA GLY A 260 57.92 20.28 -33.76
C GLY A 260 58.29 18.99 -33.04
N PRO A 261 58.77 19.09 -31.79
CA PRO A 261 59.18 17.94 -31.00
C PRO A 261 58.00 17.05 -30.61
N LYS A 262 58.17 15.71 -30.71
CA LYS A 262 57.13 14.73 -30.41
C LYS A 262 56.58 14.87 -28.99
N THR A 263 57.46 15.15 -27.99
CA THR A 263 57.05 15.36 -26.61
C THR A 263 56.17 16.59 -26.42
N PHE A 264 56.50 17.68 -27.16
CA PHE A 264 55.68 18.89 -27.20
C PHE A 264 54.31 18.60 -27.82
N ASN A 265 54.29 17.91 -29.00
CA ASN A 265 53.06 17.53 -29.71
C ASN A 265 52.15 16.67 -28.83
N LYS A 266 52.72 15.72 -28.06
CA LYS A 266 51.96 14.89 -27.11
C LYS A 266 51.27 15.73 -26.04
N LYS A 267 52.02 16.64 -25.40
CA LYS A 267 51.48 17.56 -24.39
C LYS A 267 50.42 18.50 -24.96
N LEU A 268 50.74 19.17 -26.08
CA LEU A 268 49.81 20.11 -26.73
C LEU A 268 48.49 19.47 -27.14
N SER A 269 48.53 18.24 -27.64
CA SER A 269 47.32 17.51 -28.00
C SER A 269 46.44 17.17 -26.81
N LEU A 270 47.03 16.80 -25.67
CA LEU A 270 46.28 16.58 -24.44
C LEU A 270 45.66 17.88 -23.93
N GLU A 271 46.43 18.97 -23.85
CA GLU A 271 45.92 20.27 -23.39
C GLU A 271 44.76 20.77 -24.25
N ARG A 272 44.78 20.49 -25.58
CA ARG A 272 43.67 20.79 -26.48
C ARG A 272 42.43 19.97 -26.18
N ALA A 273 42.57 18.67 -25.94
CA ALA A 273 41.46 17.79 -25.55
C ALA A 273 40.83 18.22 -24.17
N GLU A 274 41.70 18.60 -23.21
CA GLU A 274 41.26 19.12 -21.92
C GLU A 274 40.50 20.45 -22.07
N LYS A 275 40.96 21.33 -22.97
CA LYS A 275 40.27 22.61 -23.21
C LYS A 275 38.88 22.40 -23.82
N VAL A 276 38.75 21.45 -24.77
CA VAL A 276 37.45 21.04 -25.31
C VAL A 276 36.57 20.45 -24.25
N LYS A 277 37.09 19.54 -23.40
CA LYS A 277 36.35 18.99 -22.24
C LYS A 277 35.85 20.11 -21.37
N SER A 278 36.73 21.02 -20.91
CA SER A 278 36.32 22.13 -20.04
C SER A 278 35.18 22.94 -20.64
N HIS A 279 35.27 23.27 -21.96
CA HIS A 279 34.21 24.02 -22.62
C HIS A 279 32.86 23.26 -22.66
N LEU A 280 32.86 21.95 -22.92
CA LEU A 280 31.66 21.12 -22.93
C LEU A 280 31.05 21.00 -21.52
N VAL A 281 31.90 20.89 -20.48
CA VAL A 281 31.45 20.90 -19.08
C VAL A 281 30.82 22.25 -18.72
N ASP A 282 31.43 23.36 -19.12
CA ASP A 282 30.89 24.71 -18.90
C ASP A 282 29.52 24.91 -19.61
N LYS A 283 29.23 24.12 -20.63
CA LYS A 283 27.93 24.09 -21.32
C LYS A 283 26.93 23.14 -20.71
N GLY A 284 27.34 22.30 -19.72
CA GLY A 284 26.44 21.43 -18.99
C GLY A 284 26.59 19.92 -19.25
N VAL A 285 27.63 19.49 -20.02
CA VAL A 285 27.93 18.05 -20.09
C VAL A 285 28.57 17.59 -18.78
N ASP A 286 28.08 16.49 -18.18
CA ASP A 286 28.72 15.92 -16.99
C ASP A 286 30.18 15.54 -17.28
N GLY A 287 31.10 16.16 -16.56
CA GLY A 287 32.54 15.94 -16.70
C GLY A 287 32.99 14.50 -16.45
N ASN A 288 32.20 13.71 -15.70
CA ASN A 288 32.48 12.29 -15.45
C ASN A 288 32.27 11.43 -16.70
N ARG A 289 31.46 11.89 -17.63
CA ARG A 289 31.23 11.24 -18.93
C ARG A 289 32.31 11.51 -19.95
N LEU A 290 33.22 12.43 -19.68
CA LEU A 290 34.23 12.88 -20.60
C LEU A 290 35.63 12.49 -20.12
N SER A 291 36.34 11.69 -20.89
CA SER A 291 37.77 11.41 -20.74
C SER A 291 38.57 12.18 -21.79
N THR A 292 39.85 12.40 -21.55
CA THR A 292 40.73 13.11 -22.48
C THR A 292 42.00 12.29 -22.74
N ALA A 293 42.44 12.29 -23.98
CA ALA A 293 43.71 11.69 -24.38
C ALA A 293 44.43 12.58 -25.42
N GLY A 294 45.75 12.68 -25.29
CA GLY A 294 46.57 13.34 -26.27
C GLY A 294 47.44 12.34 -27.05
N PHE A 295 47.30 12.24 -28.32
CA PHE A 295 48.06 11.34 -29.17
C PHE A 295 49.24 12.00 -29.88
N GLY A 296 49.31 13.35 -29.90
CA GLY A 296 50.32 14.04 -30.63
C GLY A 296 50.28 13.71 -32.12
N GLU A 297 51.42 13.39 -32.68
CA GLU A 297 51.59 13.02 -34.09
C GLU A 297 51.52 11.51 -34.37
N ASP A 298 51.25 10.67 -33.32
CA ASP A 298 51.35 9.22 -33.41
C ASP A 298 50.28 8.55 -34.29
N ASN A 299 49.12 9.20 -34.43
CA ASN A 299 47.98 8.66 -35.20
C ASN A 299 47.58 9.63 -36.35
N PRO A 300 48.39 9.78 -37.39
CA PRO A 300 48.05 10.68 -38.48
C PRO A 300 46.88 10.14 -39.32
N LYS A 301 45.88 11.01 -39.61
CA LYS A 301 44.79 10.69 -40.52
C LYS A 301 45.22 10.77 -41.98
N GLU A 302 46.14 11.66 -42.25
CA GLU A 302 46.69 11.91 -43.61
C GLU A 302 48.21 12.06 -43.53
N SER A 303 48.87 11.99 -44.71
CA SER A 303 50.32 12.17 -44.75
C SER A 303 50.75 13.57 -44.31
N ASN A 304 51.70 13.64 -43.38
CA ASN A 304 52.32 14.90 -42.92
C ASN A 304 53.18 15.61 -43.97
N ALA A 305 53.50 14.95 -45.08
CA ALA A 305 54.30 15.55 -46.15
C ALA A 305 53.58 16.72 -46.83
N SER A 306 52.28 16.67 -46.97
CA SER A 306 51.48 17.73 -47.57
C SER A 306 50.92 18.72 -46.55
N ARG A 307 50.72 19.98 -46.97
CA ARG A 307 50.08 21.01 -46.18
C ARG A 307 48.61 20.58 -45.84
N LYS A 308 47.90 19.95 -46.79
CA LYS A 308 46.56 19.46 -46.64
C LYS A 308 46.52 18.37 -45.56
N GLY A 309 47.41 17.40 -45.62
CA GLY A 309 47.48 16.32 -44.62
C GLY A 309 47.83 16.83 -43.21
N ARG A 310 48.76 17.79 -43.08
CA ARG A 310 49.04 18.41 -41.77
C ARG A 310 47.81 19.13 -41.17
N ILE A 311 47.02 19.79 -42.01
CA ILE A 311 45.76 20.42 -41.57
C ILE A 311 44.81 19.36 -41.07
N ALA A 312 44.63 18.25 -41.78
CA ALA A 312 43.74 17.14 -41.40
C ALA A 312 44.22 16.43 -40.10
N ASN A 313 45.53 16.42 -39.87
CA ASN A 313 46.09 15.80 -38.65
C ASN A 313 45.93 16.67 -37.38
N ARG A 314 45.80 17.99 -37.51
CA ARG A 314 45.48 18.90 -36.39
C ARG A 314 43.99 18.88 -36.11
N ARG A 315 43.52 17.89 -35.34
CA ARG A 315 42.11 17.64 -35.10
C ARG A 315 41.82 17.20 -33.65
N VAL A 316 40.55 17.21 -33.31
CA VAL A 316 39.99 16.51 -32.14
C VAL A 316 39.08 15.41 -32.69
N GLU A 317 39.14 14.24 -32.09
CA GLU A 317 38.21 13.15 -32.33
C GLU A 317 37.38 12.86 -31.09
N PHE A 318 36.11 12.47 -31.30
CA PHE A 318 35.23 12.01 -30.23
C PHE A 318 34.97 10.52 -30.40
N LYS A 319 35.30 9.72 -29.40
CA LYS A 319 35.03 8.28 -29.41
C LYS A 319 34.05 7.94 -28.31
N VAL A 320 33.10 7.08 -28.63
CA VAL A 320 32.20 6.49 -27.65
C VAL A 320 32.99 5.48 -26.87
N CYS A 321 32.97 5.64 -25.53
CA CYS A 321 33.46 4.64 -24.57
C CYS A 321 32.31 3.74 -24.20
N LEU A 322 32.09 2.66 -24.95
CA LEU A 322 31.24 1.58 -24.50
C LEU A 322 31.88 1.00 -23.24
N LEU A 323 31.13 0.95 -22.14
CA LEU A 323 31.55 0.18 -20.98
C LEU A 323 31.56 -1.29 -21.39
N TYR A 324 32.69 -1.75 -21.90
CA TYR A 324 32.91 -3.18 -22.06
C TYR A 324 32.95 -3.76 -20.66
N THR A 325 31.81 -4.23 -20.15
CA THR A 325 31.82 -5.23 -19.10
C THR A 325 32.49 -6.44 -19.72
N SER A 326 33.74 -6.70 -19.30
CA SER A 326 34.50 -7.86 -19.72
C SER A 326 33.59 -9.10 -19.64
N PRO A 327 33.41 -9.89 -20.71
CA PRO A 327 32.60 -11.08 -20.64
C PRO A 327 33.11 -11.95 -19.50
N SER A 328 32.18 -12.38 -18.66
CA SER A 328 32.47 -13.25 -17.51
C SER A 328 33.34 -14.42 -17.98
N PRO A 329 34.32 -14.88 -17.19
CA PRO A 329 35.13 -16.07 -17.51
C PRO A 329 34.30 -17.32 -17.82
N ARG A 330 32.99 -17.33 -17.54
CA ARG A 330 32.06 -18.43 -17.84
C ARG A 330 31.64 -18.53 -19.31
N ASP A 331 31.79 -17.47 -20.08
CA ASP A 331 31.35 -17.46 -21.50
C ASP A 331 32.44 -17.94 -22.47
N ARG A 332 33.58 -18.40 -21.97
CA ARG A 332 34.72 -18.90 -22.78
C ARG A 332 34.77 -20.42 -22.93
N VAL A 333 33.68 -21.12 -22.64
CA VAL A 333 33.64 -22.58 -22.84
C VAL A 333 32.47 -22.92 -23.75
N GLN A 334 32.69 -22.80 -25.03
CA GLN A 334 32.14 -23.65 -26.09
C GLN A 334 33.24 -23.90 -27.14
#